data_c2147f02871e0cffbd1fc2271415d801
#
_entry.id   c2147f02871e0cffbd1fc2271415d801
#
_cell.length_a   1.000
_cell.length_b   1.000
_cell.length_c   1.000
_cell.angle_alpha   90.00
_cell.angle_beta   90.00
_cell.angle_gamma   90.00
#
_symmetry.space_group_name_H-M   'P 1'
#
loop_
_entity.id
_entity.type
_entity.pdbx_description
1 polymer ?
#
loop_
_entity_poly.entity_id
_entity_poly.type
_entity_poly.pdbx_seq_one_letter_code
_entity_poly.pdbx_strand_id
1 'polypeptide(L)'
;VEKLNVVTPPITAEKRLTVTDKIELPRITMSWLTPPFYEAGDADLDMFGAVLGGGKTSRLYQRLVYRDQIAQSVTASQGSMQLASVFQVEAVARPGVTLEQLEKAIDEELAKMLEKGPTREELERARTSAVAGIIRGLETSQGVADRLNQYNHYLGTPDYLARDMARYEGVTPESVRAAGQRYLKPVSRLVVLGIPGEKVIEDVPRGTPPKEDVQITKTAPDWRATPPGP
;
A
#
# COMPACT_ATOMS: atom_id res chain seq x y z
N VAL A 1 17.34 -13.94 15.32
CA VAL A 1 17.03 -12.54 15.67
C VAL A 1 15.61 -12.53 16.21
N GLU A 2 15.44 -12.05 17.44
CA GLU A 2 14.13 -11.94 18.07
C GLU A 2 13.25 -10.97 17.28
N LYS A 3 12.02 -11.41 16.90
CA LYS A 3 11.08 -10.55 16.19
C LYS A 3 10.55 -9.51 17.20
N LEU A 4 10.73 -8.23 16.91
CA LEU A 4 10.18 -7.15 17.71
C LEU A 4 8.65 -7.23 17.67
N ASN A 5 8.04 -7.27 18.84
CA ASN A 5 6.58 -7.13 18.98
C ASN A 5 6.25 -5.63 19.03
N VAL A 6 6.15 -5.02 17.86
CA VAL A 6 5.81 -3.59 17.72
C VAL A 6 4.35 -3.45 17.39
N VAL A 7 3.60 -2.76 18.24
CA VAL A 7 2.21 -2.40 17.96
C VAL A 7 2.19 -1.01 17.32
N THR A 8 1.73 -0.92 16.07
CA THR A 8 1.53 0.36 15.40
C THR A 8 0.32 1.07 16.00
N PRO A 9 0.47 2.31 16.55
CA PRO A 9 -0.66 3.02 17.11
C PRO A 9 -1.70 3.35 16.03
N PRO A 10 -3.00 3.19 16.32
CA PRO A 10 -4.05 3.47 15.35
C PRO A 10 -4.16 4.99 15.08
N ILE A 11 -4.55 5.35 13.87
CA ILE A 11 -4.97 6.71 13.55
C ILE A 11 -6.44 6.84 13.99
N THR A 12 -6.68 7.61 15.06
CA THR A 12 -8.01 7.77 15.66
C THR A 12 -8.78 8.98 15.16
N ALA A 13 -8.11 9.92 14.49
CA ALA A 13 -8.73 11.09 13.85
C ALA A 13 -8.01 11.39 12.54
N GLU A 14 -8.74 11.90 11.54
CA GLU A 14 -8.16 12.34 10.28
C GLU A 14 -7.04 13.35 10.52
N LYS A 15 -5.90 13.12 9.89
CA LYS A 15 -4.76 14.05 9.89
C LYS A 15 -4.61 14.63 8.49
N ARG A 16 -4.40 15.94 8.41
CA ARG A 16 -4.23 16.65 7.13
C ARG A 16 -2.93 17.42 7.13
N LEU A 17 -2.24 17.36 5.99
CA LEU A 17 -1.01 18.10 5.77
C LEU A 17 -1.03 18.70 4.37
N THR A 18 -0.69 19.97 4.26
CA THR A 18 -0.44 20.64 2.98
C THR A 18 1.05 20.86 2.83
N VAL A 19 1.60 20.40 1.71
CA VAL A 19 3.03 20.52 1.38
C VAL A 19 3.18 21.26 0.07
N THR A 20 4.01 22.30 0.04
CA THR A 20 4.41 22.98 -1.19
C THR A 20 5.70 22.37 -1.69
N ASP A 21 5.75 21.98 -2.98
CA ASP A 21 6.93 21.40 -3.60
C ASP A 21 7.01 21.80 -5.09
N LYS A 22 8.18 21.61 -5.68
CA LYS A 22 8.44 21.86 -7.13
C LYS A 22 7.83 20.76 -7.99
N ILE A 23 6.50 20.68 -7.96
CA ILE A 23 5.69 19.78 -8.79
C ILE A 23 4.91 20.61 -9.81
N GLU A 24 4.60 20.04 -10.96
CA GLU A 24 3.86 20.75 -12.01
C GLU A 24 2.37 20.85 -11.71
N LEU A 25 1.79 19.81 -11.12
CA LEU A 25 0.36 19.71 -10.90
C LEU A 25 0.06 19.34 -9.44
N PRO A 26 -1.05 19.87 -8.89
CA PRO A 26 -1.49 19.50 -7.55
C PRO A 26 -1.78 17.99 -7.46
N ARG A 27 -1.46 17.41 -6.30
CA ARG A 27 -1.75 16.00 -6.01
C ARG A 27 -2.34 15.81 -4.63
N ILE A 28 -3.15 14.78 -4.49
CA ILE A 28 -3.68 14.32 -3.22
C ILE A 28 -3.23 12.90 -2.95
N THR A 29 -2.82 12.63 -1.72
CA THR A 29 -2.51 11.29 -1.22
C THR A 29 -3.33 11.03 0.03
N MET A 30 -4.10 9.96 0.03
CA MET A 30 -4.86 9.48 1.18
C MET A 30 -4.30 8.14 1.62
N SER A 31 -3.99 8.00 2.91
CA SER A 31 -3.33 6.80 3.44
C SER A 31 -4.02 6.29 4.70
N TRP A 32 -4.16 4.98 4.82
CA TRP A 32 -4.71 4.27 5.97
C TRP A 32 -3.74 3.20 6.44
N LEU A 33 -3.67 2.99 7.75
CA LEU A 33 -2.95 1.85 8.32
C LEU A 33 -3.79 0.58 8.18
N THR A 34 -3.16 -0.48 7.72
CA THR A 34 -3.78 -1.76 7.40
C THR A 34 -2.99 -2.92 8.01
N PRO A 35 -3.54 -4.15 8.02
CA PRO A 35 -2.86 -5.27 8.66
C PRO A 35 -1.52 -5.60 8.00
N PRO A 36 -0.58 -6.21 8.74
CA PRO A 36 0.68 -6.69 8.20
C PRO A 36 0.51 -7.66 7.02
N PHE A 37 1.56 -7.82 6.24
CA PHE A 37 1.60 -8.73 5.11
C PHE A 37 1.26 -10.17 5.54
N TYR A 38 0.46 -10.86 4.75
CA TYR A 38 -0.08 -12.22 4.98
C TYR A 38 -1.07 -12.35 6.13
N GLU A 39 -1.38 -11.31 6.88
CA GLU A 39 -2.42 -11.32 7.90
C GLU A 39 -3.83 -11.26 7.31
N ALA A 40 -4.83 -11.57 8.13
CA ALA A 40 -6.23 -11.56 7.71
C ALA A 40 -6.67 -10.16 7.24
N GLY A 41 -7.23 -10.09 6.03
CA GLY A 41 -7.66 -8.86 5.38
C GLY A 41 -6.63 -8.26 4.42
N ASP A 42 -5.36 -8.71 4.42
CA ASP A 42 -4.33 -8.21 3.51
C ASP A 42 -4.69 -8.51 2.04
N ALA A 43 -5.00 -9.76 1.70
CA ALA A 43 -5.43 -10.13 0.34
C ALA A 43 -6.74 -9.46 -0.08
N ASP A 44 -7.67 -9.26 0.86
CA ASP A 44 -8.93 -8.54 0.60
C ASP A 44 -8.65 -7.08 0.22
N LEU A 45 -7.70 -6.43 0.90
CA LEU A 45 -7.30 -5.05 0.60
C LEU A 45 -6.50 -4.93 -0.70
N ASP A 46 -5.71 -5.94 -1.07
CA ASP A 46 -5.11 -6.04 -2.41
C ASP A 46 -6.20 -6.01 -3.49
N MET A 47 -7.24 -6.84 -3.33
CA MET A 47 -8.36 -6.88 -4.26
C MET A 47 -9.18 -5.60 -4.23
N PHE A 48 -9.37 -4.99 -3.05
CA PHE A 48 -10.02 -3.69 -2.91
C PHE A 48 -9.26 -2.61 -3.71
N GLY A 49 -7.94 -2.54 -3.56
CA GLY A 49 -7.08 -1.60 -4.29
C GLY A 49 -7.13 -1.83 -5.80
N ALA A 50 -7.04 -3.08 -6.23
CA ALA A 50 -7.11 -3.45 -7.65
C ALA A 50 -8.42 -3.02 -8.32
N VAL A 51 -9.56 -3.21 -7.64
CA VAL A 51 -10.87 -2.79 -8.15
C VAL A 51 -11.03 -1.27 -8.08
N LEU A 52 -10.57 -0.64 -7.00
CA LEU A 52 -10.74 0.81 -6.80
C LEU A 52 -9.85 1.63 -7.73
N GLY A 53 -8.55 1.30 -7.86
CA GLY A 53 -7.57 2.12 -8.57
C GLY A 53 -6.49 1.34 -9.35
N GLY A 54 -6.64 0.02 -9.52
CA GLY A 54 -5.68 -0.88 -10.16
C GLY A 54 -5.72 -0.87 -11.69
N GLY A 55 -5.51 0.29 -12.32
CA GLY A 55 -5.40 0.40 -13.77
C GLY A 55 -6.65 0.95 -14.47
N LYS A 56 -6.68 0.86 -15.81
CA LYS A 56 -7.66 1.59 -16.65
C LYS A 56 -9.11 1.13 -16.49
N THR A 57 -9.36 -0.06 -16.01
CA THR A 57 -10.71 -0.61 -15.77
C THR A 57 -11.21 -0.39 -14.36
N SER A 58 -10.38 0.19 -13.47
CA SER A 58 -10.73 0.49 -12.08
C SER A 58 -11.74 1.64 -11.96
N ARG A 59 -12.48 1.67 -10.85
CA ARG A 59 -13.56 2.63 -10.64
C ARG A 59 -13.08 4.08 -10.65
N LEU A 60 -11.99 4.37 -9.94
CA LEU A 60 -11.42 5.71 -9.90
C LEU A 60 -10.91 6.16 -11.26
N TYR A 61 -10.21 5.28 -12.00
CA TYR A 61 -9.73 5.63 -13.34
C TYR A 61 -10.88 5.94 -14.28
N GLN A 62 -11.89 5.08 -14.33
CA GLN A 62 -13.05 5.26 -15.19
C GLN A 62 -13.83 6.54 -14.86
N ARG A 63 -13.90 6.91 -13.59
CA ARG A 63 -14.58 8.13 -13.18
C ARG A 63 -13.69 9.36 -13.37
N LEU A 64 -12.55 9.43 -12.70
CA LEU A 64 -11.76 10.65 -12.57
C LEU A 64 -10.95 10.98 -13.83
N VAL A 65 -10.42 9.95 -14.51
CA VAL A 65 -9.54 10.15 -15.67
C VAL A 65 -10.31 10.12 -16.99
N TYR A 66 -11.20 9.13 -17.14
CA TYR A 66 -11.89 8.91 -18.42
C TYR A 66 -13.17 9.76 -18.54
N ARG A 67 -14.11 9.65 -17.59
CA ARG A 67 -15.44 10.28 -17.68
C ARG A 67 -15.40 11.76 -17.26
N ASP A 68 -15.02 12.05 -16.01
CA ASP A 68 -15.09 13.38 -15.41
C ASP A 68 -13.89 14.25 -15.82
N GLN A 69 -12.80 13.64 -16.26
CA GLN A 69 -11.56 14.26 -16.74
C GLN A 69 -10.97 15.28 -15.75
N ILE A 70 -11.09 15.01 -14.46
CA ILE A 70 -10.57 15.86 -13.38
C ILE A 70 -9.20 15.41 -12.88
N ALA A 71 -8.79 14.17 -13.15
CA ALA A 71 -7.47 13.67 -12.81
C ALA A 71 -6.63 13.38 -14.06
N GLN A 72 -5.33 13.64 -13.97
CA GLN A 72 -4.34 13.18 -14.95
C GLN A 72 -4.01 11.70 -14.72
N SER A 73 -3.90 11.32 -13.46
CA SER A 73 -3.67 9.93 -13.03
C SER A 73 -4.33 9.68 -11.68
N VAL A 74 -4.69 8.43 -11.45
CA VAL A 74 -5.16 7.95 -10.14
C VAL A 74 -4.76 6.51 -9.96
N THR A 75 -4.35 6.17 -8.74
CA THR A 75 -4.02 4.81 -8.31
C THR A 75 -4.60 4.54 -6.92
N ALA A 76 -4.88 3.28 -6.64
CA ALA A 76 -5.16 2.80 -5.29
C ALA A 76 -4.50 1.44 -5.12
N SER A 77 -3.81 1.24 -4.00
CA SER A 77 -3.09 -0.01 -3.74
C SER A 77 -2.90 -0.26 -2.25
N GLN A 78 -2.77 -1.54 -1.90
CA GLN A 78 -2.28 -2.03 -0.63
C GLN A 78 -0.76 -2.16 -0.71
N GLY A 79 -0.03 -1.50 0.16
CA GLY A 79 1.42 -1.63 0.31
C GLY A 79 1.73 -2.48 1.53
N SER A 80 1.82 -3.80 1.34
CA SER A 80 1.97 -4.76 2.44
C SER A 80 3.39 -4.77 2.98
N MET A 81 3.52 -4.63 4.30
CA MET A 81 4.79 -4.57 5.05
C MET A 81 4.71 -5.42 6.31
N GLN A 82 5.87 -5.63 6.96
CA GLN A 82 6.01 -6.58 8.06
C GLN A 82 5.25 -6.22 9.34
N LEU A 83 5.30 -4.95 9.77
CA LEU A 83 4.76 -4.52 11.08
C LEU A 83 3.36 -3.93 10.95
N ALA A 84 3.14 -3.14 9.93
CA ALA A 84 1.86 -2.58 9.53
C ALA A 84 1.95 -2.21 8.06
N SER A 85 0.87 -2.38 7.33
CA SER A 85 0.78 -2.02 5.93
C SER A 85 0.10 -0.67 5.74
N VAL A 86 0.14 -0.15 4.53
CA VAL A 86 -0.50 1.13 4.18
C VAL A 86 -1.36 0.92 2.94
N PHE A 87 -2.65 1.15 3.05
CA PHE A 87 -3.50 1.33 1.88
C PHE A 87 -3.42 2.79 1.46
N GLN A 88 -3.20 3.03 0.16
CA GLN A 88 -2.98 4.38 -0.35
C GLN A 88 -3.81 4.64 -1.60
N VAL A 89 -4.38 5.85 -1.68
CA VAL A 89 -4.98 6.40 -2.89
C VAL A 89 -4.20 7.65 -3.25
N GLU A 90 -3.70 7.71 -4.48
CA GLU A 90 -3.03 8.89 -5.03
C GLU A 90 -3.74 9.39 -6.27
N ALA A 91 -3.90 10.69 -6.39
CA ALA A 91 -4.42 11.31 -7.61
C ALA A 91 -3.69 12.62 -7.92
N VAL A 92 -3.43 12.84 -9.20
CA VAL A 92 -2.86 14.09 -9.73
C VAL A 92 -3.97 14.84 -10.46
N ALA A 93 -4.19 16.10 -10.09
CA ALA A 93 -5.21 16.94 -10.70
C ALA A 93 -4.86 17.29 -12.14
N ARG A 94 -5.86 17.50 -12.99
CA ARG A 94 -5.65 18.20 -14.27
C ARG A 94 -5.55 19.71 -14.04
N PRO A 95 -4.92 20.45 -14.97
CA PRO A 95 -4.87 21.90 -14.89
C PRO A 95 -6.24 22.52 -14.68
N GLY A 96 -6.36 23.42 -13.70
CA GLY A 96 -7.61 24.11 -13.36
C GLY A 96 -8.56 23.34 -12.45
N VAL A 97 -8.25 22.09 -12.05
CA VAL A 97 -9.03 21.30 -11.11
C VAL A 97 -8.46 21.47 -9.70
N THR A 98 -9.35 21.65 -8.72
CA THR A 98 -8.96 21.79 -7.32
C THR A 98 -8.80 20.43 -6.63
N LEU A 99 -8.00 20.37 -5.55
CA LEU A 99 -7.81 19.15 -4.79
C LEU A 99 -9.10 18.75 -4.05
N GLU A 100 -9.94 19.71 -3.67
CA GLU A 100 -11.24 19.45 -3.06
C GLU A 100 -12.20 18.70 -4.02
N GLN A 101 -12.16 19.05 -5.31
CA GLN A 101 -12.94 18.33 -6.33
C GLN A 101 -12.47 16.89 -6.48
N LEU A 102 -11.15 16.65 -6.48
CA LEU A 102 -10.59 15.29 -6.50
C LEU A 102 -10.94 14.52 -5.25
N GLU A 103 -10.73 15.11 -4.08
CA GLU A 103 -11.03 14.48 -2.78
C GLU A 103 -12.49 14.03 -2.72
N LYS A 104 -13.42 14.93 -3.04
CA LYS A 104 -14.85 14.61 -3.06
C LYS A 104 -15.16 13.44 -3.99
N ALA A 105 -14.59 13.42 -5.20
CA ALA A 105 -14.86 12.36 -6.16
C ALA A 105 -14.25 11.01 -5.71
N ILE A 106 -13.07 11.02 -5.09
CA ILE A 106 -12.45 9.83 -4.49
C ILE A 106 -13.32 9.31 -3.33
N ASP A 107 -13.73 10.18 -2.42
CA ASP A 107 -14.53 9.81 -1.26
C ASP A 107 -15.90 9.23 -1.66
N GLU A 108 -16.53 9.76 -2.70
CA GLU A 108 -17.78 9.21 -3.23
C GLU A 108 -17.61 7.80 -3.82
N GLU A 109 -16.52 7.52 -4.54
CA GLU A 109 -16.25 6.16 -5.07
C GLU A 109 -15.84 5.20 -3.94
N LEU A 110 -15.03 5.67 -2.99
CA LEU A 110 -14.68 4.90 -1.81
C LEU A 110 -15.94 4.54 -1.01
N ALA A 111 -16.83 5.49 -0.75
CA ALA A 111 -18.10 5.26 -0.05
C ALA A 111 -18.96 4.19 -0.74
N LYS A 112 -19.09 4.25 -2.08
CA LYS A 112 -19.82 3.22 -2.85
C LYS A 112 -19.17 1.83 -2.70
N MET A 113 -17.84 1.79 -2.70
CA MET A 113 -17.11 0.54 -2.53
C MET A 113 -17.27 -0.04 -1.12
N LEU A 114 -17.28 0.83 -0.09
CA LEU A 114 -17.52 0.45 1.31
C LEU A 114 -18.97 0.01 1.55
N GLU A 115 -19.94 0.60 0.84
CA GLU A 115 -21.35 0.23 0.97
C GLU A 115 -21.69 -1.08 0.28
N LYS A 116 -21.27 -1.22 -1.00
CA LYS A 116 -21.73 -2.30 -1.89
C LYS A 116 -20.69 -3.40 -2.16
N GLY A 117 -19.42 -3.12 -1.88
CA GLY A 117 -18.32 -3.98 -2.29
C GLY A 117 -18.05 -3.97 -3.81
N PRO A 118 -17.14 -4.81 -4.29
CA PRO A 118 -16.94 -5.05 -5.70
C PRO A 118 -18.06 -5.93 -6.29
N THR A 119 -18.28 -5.83 -7.58
CA THR A 119 -19.06 -6.85 -8.31
C THR A 119 -18.21 -8.13 -8.45
N ARG A 120 -18.88 -9.25 -8.75
CA ARG A 120 -18.16 -10.52 -9.02
C ARG A 120 -17.21 -10.38 -10.20
N GLU A 121 -17.61 -9.70 -11.26
CA GLU A 121 -16.77 -9.48 -12.45
C GLU A 121 -15.54 -8.60 -12.14
N GLU A 122 -15.69 -7.55 -11.34
CA GLU A 122 -14.58 -6.72 -10.91
C GLU A 122 -13.57 -7.53 -10.11
N LEU A 123 -14.07 -8.33 -9.16
CA LEU A 123 -13.23 -9.19 -8.32
C LEU A 123 -12.51 -10.27 -9.14
N GLU A 124 -13.19 -10.94 -10.06
CA GLU A 124 -12.58 -11.96 -10.92
C GLU A 124 -11.47 -11.38 -11.81
N ARG A 125 -11.68 -10.20 -12.38
CA ARG A 125 -10.62 -9.50 -13.14
C ARG A 125 -9.42 -9.17 -12.26
N ALA A 126 -9.65 -8.66 -11.05
CA ALA A 126 -8.60 -8.34 -10.09
C ALA A 126 -7.82 -9.60 -9.69
N ARG A 127 -8.52 -10.69 -9.35
CA ARG A 127 -7.95 -11.98 -8.99
C ARG A 127 -7.10 -12.56 -10.12
N THR A 128 -7.64 -12.60 -11.32
CA THR A 128 -6.92 -13.10 -12.50
C THR A 128 -5.64 -12.32 -12.73
N SER A 129 -5.68 -11.00 -12.57
CA SER A 129 -4.50 -10.14 -12.72
C SER A 129 -3.45 -10.40 -11.63
N ALA A 130 -3.87 -10.58 -10.38
CA ALA A 130 -2.99 -10.87 -9.25
C ALA A 130 -2.29 -12.23 -9.43
N VAL A 131 -3.07 -13.29 -9.70
CA VAL A 131 -2.53 -14.65 -9.92
C VAL A 131 -1.60 -14.67 -11.14
N ALA A 132 -1.98 -14.05 -12.26
CA ALA A 132 -1.12 -13.92 -13.42
C ALA A 132 0.17 -13.14 -13.12
N GLY A 133 0.11 -12.14 -12.24
CA GLY A 133 1.28 -11.41 -11.75
C GLY A 133 2.23 -12.30 -10.96
N ILE A 134 1.70 -13.13 -10.07
CA ILE A 134 2.49 -14.10 -9.31
C ILE A 134 3.18 -15.08 -10.26
N ILE A 135 2.44 -15.69 -11.20
CA ILE A 135 2.97 -16.67 -12.16
C ILE A 135 4.07 -16.05 -13.01
N ARG A 136 3.84 -14.86 -13.59
CA ARG A 136 4.87 -14.15 -14.38
C ARG A 136 6.12 -13.83 -13.56
N GLY A 137 5.95 -13.51 -12.29
CA GLY A 137 7.10 -13.30 -11.39
C GLY A 137 7.99 -14.53 -11.24
N LEU A 138 7.49 -15.75 -11.52
CA LEU A 138 8.23 -17.00 -11.43
C LEU A 138 8.91 -17.42 -12.75
N GLU A 139 8.77 -16.64 -13.83
CA GLU A 139 9.38 -16.97 -15.12
C GLU A 139 10.92 -16.83 -15.14
N THR A 140 11.48 -16.11 -14.16
CA THR A 140 12.91 -15.89 -14.03
C THR A 140 13.47 -16.51 -12.75
N SER A 141 14.74 -16.95 -12.80
CA SER A 141 15.43 -17.47 -11.60
C SER A 141 15.49 -16.43 -10.47
N GLN A 142 15.66 -15.15 -10.81
CA GLN A 142 15.62 -14.05 -9.84
C GLN A 142 14.25 -13.96 -9.18
N GLY A 143 13.18 -13.98 -9.95
CA GLY A 143 11.83 -13.90 -9.42
C GLY A 143 11.44 -15.08 -8.52
N VAL A 144 11.91 -16.28 -8.86
CA VAL A 144 11.77 -17.46 -7.99
C VAL A 144 12.53 -17.25 -6.68
N ALA A 145 13.81 -16.84 -6.76
CA ALA A 145 14.64 -16.62 -5.57
C ALA A 145 14.03 -15.54 -4.65
N ASP A 146 13.58 -14.41 -5.21
CA ASP A 146 12.94 -13.34 -4.47
C ASP A 146 11.66 -13.82 -3.79
N ARG A 147 10.83 -14.60 -4.47
CA ARG A 147 9.59 -15.16 -3.92
C ARG A 147 9.84 -16.13 -2.78
N LEU A 148 10.78 -17.07 -2.95
CA LEU A 148 11.14 -18.02 -1.90
C LEU A 148 11.73 -17.30 -0.67
N ASN A 149 12.59 -16.30 -0.91
CA ASN A 149 13.17 -15.50 0.16
C ASN A 149 12.09 -14.67 0.89
N GLN A 150 11.15 -14.07 0.17
CA GLN A 150 10.01 -13.36 0.74
C GLN A 150 9.20 -14.26 1.66
N TYR A 151 8.81 -15.44 1.21
CA TYR A 151 8.07 -16.38 2.03
C TYR A 151 8.87 -16.81 3.26
N ASN A 152 10.14 -17.15 3.09
CA ASN A 152 10.99 -17.53 4.22
C ASN A 152 11.17 -16.38 5.23
N HIS A 153 11.32 -15.14 4.75
CA HIS A 153 11.46 -13.97 5.62
C HIS A 153 10.20 -13.69 6.45
N TYR A 154 9.04 -13.66 5.80
CA TYR A 154 7.79 -13.28 6.45
C TYR A 154 7.13 -14.44 7.22
N LEU A 155 7.23 -15.65 6.69
CA LEU A 155 6.46 -16.82 7.15
C LEU A 155 7.31 -17.94 7.74
N GLY A 156 8.65 -17.84 7.62
CA GLY A 156 9.59 -18.85 8.12
C GLY A 156 9.65 -20.13 7.29
N THR A 157 9.04 -20.15 6.10
CA THR A 157 9.08 -21.28 5.17
C THR A 157 9.10 -20.76 3.73
N PRO A 158 9.99 -21.27 2.85
CA PRO A 158 9.95 -20.92 1.44
C PRO A 158 8.80 -21.60 0.68
N ASP A 159 8.24 -22.69 1.19
CA ASP A 159 7.14 -23.44 0.58
C ASP A 159 5.78 -22.84 0.97
N TYR A 160 5.38 -21.78 0.29
CA TYR A 160 4.12 -21.11 0.57
C TYR A 160 3.31 -20.73 -0.68
N LEU A 161 3.84 -20.95 -1.89
CA LEU A 161 3.23 -20.49 -3.14
C LEU A 161 1.76 -20.92 -3.30
N ALA A 162 1.48 -22.22 -3.07
CA ALA A 162 0.11 -22.74 -3.20
C ALA A 162 -0.84 -22.07 -2.20
N ARG A 163 -0.38 -21.83 -0.98
CA ARG A 163 -1.18 -21.14 0.05
C ARG A 163 -1.36 -19.66 -0.26
N ASP A 164 -0.34 -19.01 -0.84
CA ASP A 164 -0.43 -17.61 -1.24
C ASP A 164 -1.47 -17.43 -2.36
N MET A 165 -1.49 -18.32 -3.35
CA MET A 165 -2.53 -18.31 -4.38
C MET A 165 -3.92 -18.58 -3.78
N ALA A 166 -4.04 -19.53 -2.88
CA ALA A 166 -5.31 -19.85 -2.21
C ALA A 166 -5.87 -18.69 -1.37
N ARG A 167 -5.02 -17.79 -0.85
CA ARG A 167 -5.49 -16.56 -0.18
C ARG A 167 -6.37 -15.71 -1.11
N TYR A 168 -5.94 -15.53 -2.36
CA TYR A 168 -6.70 -14.75 -3.35
C TYR A 168 -7.93 -15.48 -3.87
N GLU A 169 -7.89 -16.83 -3.96
CA GLU A 169 -9.05 -17.64 -4.32
C GLU A 169 -10.17 -17.56 -3.29
N GLY A 170 -9.80 -17.45 -2.01
CA GLY A 170 -10.74 -17.34 -0.89
C GLY A 170 -11.40 -15.96 -0.74
N VAL A 171 -10.93 -14.93 -1.44
CA VAL A 171 -11.50 -13.59 -1.36
C VAL A 171 -12.88 -13.53 -2.00
N THR A 172 -13.84 -12.91 -1.33
CA THR A 172 -15.22 -12.71 -1.82
C THR A 172 -15.59 -11.23 -1.87
N PRO A 173 -16.63 -10.82 -2.61
CA PRO A 173 -17.11 -9.44 -2.58
C PRO A 173 -17.45 -8.96 -1.16
N GLU A 174 -18.00 -9.85 -0.34
CA GLU A 174 -18.37 -9.57 1.04
C GLU A 174 -17.14 -9.37 1.93
N SER A 175 -16.09 -10.21 1.78
CA SER A 175 -14.85 -10.08 2.55
C SER A 175 -14.09 -8.82 2.18
N VAL A 176 -14.01 -8.46 0.88
CA VAL A 176 -13.42 -7.19 0.40
C VAL A 176 -14.15 -6.00 1.01
N ARG A 177 -15.49 -6.02 0.99
CA ARG A 177 -16.28 -4.95 1.61
C ARG A 177 -16.02 -4.85 3.11
N ALA A 178 -16.03 -5.98 3.81
CA ALA A 178 -15.80 -6.03 5.26
C ALA A 178 -14.40 -5.51 5.64
N ALA A 179 -13.36 -5.87 4.89
CA ALA A 179 -12.00 -5.36 5.07
C ALA A 179 -11.96 -3.84 4.86
N GLY A 180 -12.57 -3.34 3.77
CA GLY A 180 -12.67 -1.90 3.52
C GLY A 180 -13.35 -1.16 4.68
N GLN A 181 -14.52 -1.65 5.13
CA GLN A 181 -15.26 -1.06 6.25
C GLN A 181 -14.48 -1.06 7.58
N ARG A 182 -13.65 -2.06 7.78
CA ARG A 182 -12.81 -2.17 8.98
C ARG A 182 -11.66 -1.18 8.97
N TYR A 183 -10.94 -1.05 7.85
CA TYR A 183 -9.66 -0.36 7.79
C TYR A 183 -9.70 1.00 7.09
N LEU A 184 -10.56 1.22 6.08
CA LEU A 184 -10.55 2.41 5.22
C LEU A 184 -11.59 3.46 5.66
N LYS A 185 -11.67 3.70 6.96
CA LYS A 185 -12.61 4.70 7.51
C LYS A 185 -12.09 6.12 7.25
N PRO A 186 -12.96 7.08 6.86
CA PRO A 186 -12.53 8.47 6.66
C PRO A 186 -11.86 9.09 7.89
N VAL A 187 -12.32 8.74 9.10
CA VAL A 187 -11.75 9.27 10.36
C VAL A 187 -10.36 8.70 10.69
N SER A 188 -9.94 7.62 10.05
CA SER A 188 -8.69 6.91 10.37
C SER A 188 -7.65 7.06 9.26
N ARG A 189 -7.61 8.21 8.59
CA ARG A 189 -6.70 8.45 7.46
C ARG A 189 -5.78 9.64 7.66
N LEU A 190 -4.69 9.62 6.91
CA LEU A 190 -3.83 10.76 6.64
C LEU A 190 -4.13 11.27 5.23
N VAL A 191 -4.38 12.58 5.09
CA VAL A 191 -4.53 13.26 3.79
C VAL A 191 -3.39 14.22 3.60
N VAL A 192 -2.63 14.04 2.53
CA VAL A 192 -1.51 14.92 2.15
C VAL A 192 -1.88 15.61 0.84
N LEU A 193 -1.88 16.95 0.87
CA LEU A 193 -2.11 17.81 -0.28
C LEU A 193 -0.78 18.38 -0.76
N GLY A 194 -0.33 17.98 -1.94
CA GLY A 194 0.86 18.54 -2.60
C GLY A 194 0.46 19.68 -3.51
N ILE A 195 0.99 20.87 -3.26
CA ILE A 195 0.68 22.09 -4.02
C ILE A 195 1.93 22.55 -4.78
N PRO A 196 1.83 22.91 -6.09
CA PRO A 196 2.93 23.48 -6.83
C PRO A 196 3.45 24.77 -6.20
N GLY A 197 4.76 24.90 -6.07
CA GLY A 197 5.41 26.10 -5.54
C GLY A 197 6.87 25.86 -5.19
N GLU A 198 7.49 26.84 -4.57
CA GLU A 198 8.82 26.64 -4.02
C GLU A 198 8.76 25.65 -2.86
N LYS A 199 9.72 24.73 -2.83
CA LYS A 199 9.79 23.72 -1.77
C LYS A 199 10.06 24.42 -0.43
N VAL A 200 9.05 24.48 0.39
CA VAL A 200 9.19 24.84 1.80
C VAL A 200 9.33 23.56 2.58
N ILE A 201 10.55 23.18 2.90
CA ILE A 201 10.80 22.17 3.93
C ILE A 201 10.71 22.95 5.25
N GLU A 202 9.56 22.97 5.87
CA GLU A 202 9.52 23.27 7.29
C GLU A 202 10.46 22.26 7.97
N ASP A 203 11.42 22.76 8.74
CA ASP A 203 12.20 21.89 9.61
C ASP A 203 11.24 21.21 10.57
N VAL A 204 10.76 20.03 10.19
CA VAL A 204 10.14 19.13 11.15
C VAL A 204 11.23 18.93 12.20
N PRO A 205 11.01 19.33 13.47
CA PRO A 205 12.00 19.14 14.52
C PRO A 205 12.37 17.67 14.48
N ARG A 206 13.55 17.36 13.98
CA ARG A 206 14.09 16.00 14.09
C ARG A 206 14.18 15.76 15.58
N GLY A 207 13.34 14.87 16.09
CA GLY A 207 13.44 14.45 17.47
C GLY A 207 14.92 14.18 17.73
N THR A 208 15.47 14.75 18.81
CA THR A 208 16.85 14.49 19.19
C THR A 208 17.04 12.99 19.13
N PRO A 209 17.94 12.47 18.28
CA PRO A 209 18.16 11.03 18.24
C PRO A 209 18.46 10.60 19.67
N PRO A 210 17.88 9.50 20.16
CA PRO A 210 18.20 9.01 21.48
C PRO A 210 19.73 8.95 21.57
N LYS A 211 20.30 9.53 22.64
CA LYS A 211 21.71 9.35 22.96
C LYS A 211 21.91 7.91 23.42
N GLU A 212 21.69 6.99 22.52
CA GLU A 212 22.22 5.65 22.68
C GLU A 212 23.63 5.69 22.13
N ASP A 213 24.58 5.64 23.05
CA ASP A 213 25.86 5.01 22.77
C ASP A 213 25.54 3.56 22.38
N VAL A 214 25.12 3.35 21.12
CA VAL A 214 25.15 2.01 20.54
C VAL A 214 26.63 1.65 20.51
N GLN A 215 27.10 1.05 21.59
CA GLN A 215 28.33 0.29 21.54
C GLN A 215 28.05 -0.83 20.54
N ILE A 216 28.38 -0.57 19.28
CA ILE A 216 28.55 -1.61 18.29
C ILE A 216 29.69 -2.46 18.85
N THR A 217 29.35 -3.45 19.66
CA THR A 217 30.29 -4.50 20.03
C THR A 217 30.72 -5.13 18.71
N LYS A 218 31.93 -4.80 18.27
CA LYS A 218 32.61 -5.36 17.09
C LYS A 218 32.96 -6.82 17.35
N THR A 219 31.98 -7.64 17.64
CA THR A 219 32.09 -9.08 17.44
C THR A 219 31.38 -9.39 16.15
N ALA A 220 32.02 -9.02 15.02
CA ALA A 220 31.68 -9.65 13.77
C ALA A 220 31.87 -11.17 13.96
N PRO A 221 30.85 -11.98 13.66
CA PRO A 221 31.04 -13.44 13.71
C PRO A 221 32.23 -13.82 12.85
N ASP A 222 32.99 -14.80 13.27
CA ASP A 222 34.27 -15.25 12.72
C ASP A 222 34.18 -15.84 11.29
N TRP A 223 32.99 -15.80 10.66
CA TRP A 223 32.80 -16.25 9.28
C TRP A 223 33.52 -15.39 8.24
N ARG A 224 34.06 -14.21 8.62
CA ARG A 224 34.91 -13.37 7.79
C ARG A 224 36.41 -13.64 8.01
N ALA A 225 36.78 -14.52 8.91
CA ALA A 225 38.14 -14.99 9.01
C ALA A 225 38.45 -15.77 7.75
N THR A 226 39.53 -15.42 7.09
CA THR A 226 40.03 -16.06 5.86
C THR A 226 40.09 -17.57 6.09
N PRO A 227 39.49 -18.41 5.23
CA PRO A 227 39.63 -19.85 5.38
C PRO A 227 41.14 -20.19 5.33
N PRO A 228 41.62 -21.16 6.13
CA PRO A 228 42.99 -21.60 6.05
C PRO A 228 43.29 -22.02 4.61
N GLY A 229 44.30 -21.43 4.03
CA GLY A 229 44.77 -21.80 2.68
C GLY A 229 45.14 -23.27 2.62
N PRO A 230 45.21 -23.86 1.38
CA PRO A 230 45.53 -25.27 1.18
C PRO A 230 46.90 -25.65 1.68
#